data_ff96a48dd8c13e7fb22a4dc10154f5ca
#
_entry.id   ff96a48dd8c13e7fb22a4dc10154f5ca
#
_cell.length_a   1.000
_cell.length_b   1.000
_cell.length_c   1.000
_cell.angle_alpha   90.00
_cell.angle_beta   90.00
_cell.angle_gamma   90.00
#
_symmetry.space_group_name_H-M   'P 1'
#
loop_
_entity.id
_entity.type
_entity.pdbx_description
1 polymer ?
#
loop_
_entity_poly.entity_id
_entity_poly.type
_entity_poly.pdbx_seq_one_letter_code
_entity_poly.pdbx_strand_id
1 'polypeptide(L)'
;MKIINDQLISGVVEQAKQSPRLRMNYNFHQSLDDKCHRFLNCLEPGTFIPVHHHPDKDETFVILKGKVRVSTYNDQGEVAASCVISPESGTYGVDIPKNVWHGLECLEESVLLECKAGPFVEHEVDGILEIKKGKDIYLAGGCFWGTEHLFKQIEGVVATSVGFANGHTANPTYKEVYTDTTGYVETVHVKYNPDVVSLEFLLRMFFKAIDPTSLNKQGHDEGTRYRTGIYYTNAEDLPIIEKVFSEEQKKYQEPLAVEKLPLENYYSAEEYHQDYLDKNPTGYCH
;
A
#
# COMPACT_ATOMS: atom_id res chain seq x y z
N MET A 1 -36.12 16.39 -15.08
CA MET A 1 -34.73 16.39 -15.55
C MET A 1 -33.81 16.49 -14.33
N LYS A 2 -32.81 15.64 -14.18
CA LYS A 2 -31.75 15.77 -13.15
C LYS A 2 -30.54 16.39 -13.82
N ILE A 3 -29.91 17.36 -13.17
CA ILE A 3 -28.72 18.05 -13.69
C ILE A 3 -27.51 17.60 -12.88
N ILE A 4 -26.46 17.22 -13.57
CA ILE A 4 -25.15 16.96 -12.95
C ILE A 4 -24.41 18.30 -12.95
N ASN A 5 -24.25 18.88 -11.77
CA ASN A 5 -23.59 20.16 -11.56
C ASN A 5 -22.76 20.12 -10.26
N ASP A 6 -22.01 21.19 -10.02
CA ASP A 6 -21.12 21.27 -8.85
C ASP A 6 -21.86 21.12 -7.52
N GLN A 7 -23.11 21.59 -7.43
CA GLN A 7 -23.91 21.46 -6.21
C GLN A 7 -24.25 20.00 -5.91
N LEU A 8 -24.64 19.22 -6.91
CA LEU A 8 -24.90 17.79 -6.76
C LEU A 8 -23.62 17.05 -6.42
N ILE A 9 -22.55 17.30 -7.17
CA ILE A 9 -21.24 16.66 -6.98
C ILE A 9 -20.73 16.91 -5.57
N SER A 10 -20.67 18.17 -5.12
CA SER A 10 -20.21 18.54 -3.78
C SER A 10 -21.03 17.87 -2.68
N GLY A 11 -22.34 17.78 -2.85
CA GLY A 11 -23.20 17.11 -1.87
C GLY A 11 -22.91 15.61 -1.71
N VAL A 12 -22.55 14.92 -2.78
CA VAL A 12 -22.22 13.48 -2.73
C VAL A 12 -20.78 13.28 -2.23
N VAL A 13 -19.85 14.15 -2.59
CA VAL A 13 -18.46 14.13 -2.08
C VAL A 13 -18.46 14.29 -0.55
N GLU A 14 -19.20 15.24 0.01
CA GLU A 14 -19.29 15.40 1.47
C GLU A 14 -19.85 14.16 2.17
N GLN A 15 -20.77 13.43 1.54
CA GLN A 15 -21.24 12.14 2.05
C GLN A 15 -20.18 11.04 1.95
N ALA A 16 -19.36 11.04 0.89
CA ALA A 16 -18.26 10.11 0.73
C ALA A 16 -17.21 10.29 1.85
N LYS A 17 -16.83 11.53 2.17
CA LYS A 17 -15.91 11.86 3.27
C LYS A 17 -16.40 11.37 4.64
N GLN A 18 -17.69 11.38 4.87
CA GLN A 18 -18.31 10.92 6.12
C GLN A 18 -18.55 9.39 6.14
N SER A 19 -18.41 8.73 5.01
CA SER A 19 -18.63 7.29 4.90
C SER A 19 -17.42 6.51 5.45
N PRO A 20 -17.64 5.49 6.29
CA PRO A 20 -16.55 4.59 6.71
C PRO A 20 -15.85 3.88 5.55
N ARG A 21 -16.50 3.80 4.39
CA ARG A 21 -15.91 3.20 3.18
C ARG A 21 -15.17 4.21 2.31
N LEU A 22 -15.14 5.51 2.70
CA LEU A 22 -14.54 6.59 1.93
C LEU A 22 -15.07 6.66 0.49
N ARG A 23 -16.36 6.31 0.31
CA ARG A 23 -17.06 6.39 -0.97
C ARG A 23 -18.57 6.50 -0.79
N MET A 24 -19.23 7.12 -1.78
CA MET A 24 -20.68 7.27 -1.84
C MET A 24 -21.18 7.27 -3.28
N ASN A 25 -22.31 6.59 -3.51
CA ASN A 25 -22.97 6.59 -4.81
C ASN A 25 -24.21 7.46 -4.82
N TYR A 26 -24.46 8.14 -5.94
CA TYR A 26 -25.73 8.82 -6.22
C TYR A 26 -26.37 8.21 -7.47
N ASN A 27 -27.46 7.47 -7.31
CA ASN A 27 -28.10 6.71 -8.37
C ASN A 27 -29.04 7.58 -9.23
N PHE A 28 -28.91 7.48 -10.55
CA PHE A 28 -29.85 8.06 -11.53
C PHE A 28 -30.94 7.07 -11.93
N HIS A 29 -30.67 5.77 -11.85
CA HIS A 29 -31.67 4.72 -11.98
C HIS A 29 -32.61 4.73 -10.75
N GLN A 30 -33.84 4.22 -10.93
CA GLN A 30 -34.87 4.29 -9.90
C GLN A 30 -34.95 3.03 -9.06
N SER A 31 -34.61 1.89 -9.68
CA SER A 31 -34.65 0.57 -9.06
C SER A 31 -33.37 -0.20 -9.37
N LEU A 32 -33.01 -1.12 -8.50
CA LEU A 32 -31.95 -2.11 -8.74
C LEU A 32 -32.33 -3.10 -9.87
N ASP A 33 -33.62 -3.17 -10.24
CA ASP A 33 -34.11 -3.97 -11.36
C ASP A 33 -34.03 -3.24 -12.71
N ASP A 34 -33.64 -1.96 -12.72
CA ASP A 34 -33.48 -1.21 -13.96
C ASP A 34 -32.44 -1.87 -14.87
N LYS A 35 -32.72 -1.93 -16.17
CA LYS A 35 -31.85 -2.55 -17.16
C LYS A 35 -30.55 -1.79 -17.44
N CYS A 36 -30.44 -0.58 -16.96
CA CYS A 36 -29.25 0.26 -17.12
C CYS A 36 -29.00 1.02 -15.81
N HIS A 37 -27.95 0.69 -15.15
CA HIS A 37 -27.48 1.37 -13.96
C HIS A 37 -26.58 2.53 -14.34
N ARG A 38 -26.85 3.69 -13.78
CA ARG A 38 -26.10 4.93 -13.96
C ARG A 38 -26.04 5.62 -12.63
N PHE A 39 -24.85 5.97 -12.19
CA PHE A 39 -24.65 6.64 -10.91
C PHE A 39 -23.35 7.44 -10.87
N LEU A 40 -23.32 8.47 -10.03
CA LEU A 40 -22.05 9.04 -9.62
C LEU A 40 -21.44 8.11 -8.57
N ASN A 41 -20.16 7.83 -8.74
CA ASN A 41 -19.35 7.12 -7.76
C ASN A 41 -18.29 8.11 -7.26
N CYS A 42 -18.48 8.61 -6.03
CA CYS A 42 -17.58 9.55 -5.39
C CYS A 42 -16.60 8.77 -4.51
N LEU A 43 -15.33 8.99 -4.74
CA LEU A 43 -14.22 8.26 -4.13
C LEU A 43 -13.28 9.23 -3.41
N GLU A 44 -12.91 8.89 -2.19
CA GLU A 44 -11.85 9.56 -1.43
C GLU A 44 -10.57 8.73 -1.47
N PRO A 45 -9.38 9.35 -1.41
CA PRO A 45 -8.13 8.62 -1.23
C PRO A 45 -8.18 7.69 -0.01
N GLY A 46 -7.68 6.46 -0.19
CA GLY A 46 -7.78 5.41 0.83
C GLY A 46 -9.05 4.55 0.73
N THR A 47 -9.99 4.85 -0.16
CA THR A 47 -11.12 3.93 -0.41
C THR A 47 -10.63 2.61 -0.97
N PHE A 48 -11.13 1.51 -0.42
CA PHE A 48 -10.80 0.17 -0.90
C PHE A 48 -11.92 -0.36 -1.80
N ILE A 49 -11.59 -0.63 -3.07
CA ILE A 49 -12.46 -1.30 -4.04
C ILE A 49 -11.78 -2.61 -4.39
N PRO A 50 -12.35 -3.78 -4.03
CA PRO A 50 -11.79 -5.06 -4.38
C PRO A 50 -11.65 -5.21 -5.90
N VAL A 51 -10.60 -5.91 -6.34
CA VAL A 51 -10.51 -6.32 -7.74
C VAL A 51 -11.60 -7.35 -8.02
N HIS A 52 -12.38 -7.09 -9.06
CA HIS A 52 -13.54 -7.90 -9.42
C HIS A 52 -13.75 -7.91 -10.93
N HIS A 53 -14.64 -8.73 -11.41
CA HIS A 53 -15.16 -8.71 -12.77
C HIS A 53 -16.67 -8.92 -12.79
N HIS A 54 -17.27 -8.57 -13.90
CA HIS A 54 -18.69 -8.87 -14.17
C HIS A 54 -18.78 -9.90 -15.29
N PRO A 55 -19.40 -11.07 -15.07
CA PRO A 55 -19.38 -12.14 -16.06
C PRO A 55 -20.18 -11.82 -17.34
N ASP A 56 -21.19 -10.97 -17.24
CA ASP A 56 -22.15 -10.70 -18.32
C ASP A 56 -22.35 -9.21 -18.66
N LYS A 57 -21.59 -8.30 -18.01
CA LYS A 57 -21.76 -6.84 -18.13
C LYS A 57 -20.47 -6.14 -18.48
N ASP A 58 -20.56 -5.24 -19.43
CA ASP A 58 -19.54 -4.22 -19.64
C ASP A 58 -19.75 -3.07 -18.64
N GLU A 59 -18.70 -2.38 -18.27
CA GLU A 59 -18.73 -1.26 -17.33
C GLU A 59 -17.93 -0.08 -17.87
N THR A 60 -18.57 1.09 -17.92
CA THR A 60 -17.93 2.32 -18.42
C THR A 60 -17.78 3.31 -17.28
N PHE A 61 -16.56 3.81 -17.10
CA PHE A 61 -16.25 4.91 -16.20
C PHE A 61 -15.90 6.17 -16.98
N VAL A 62 -16.52 7.28 -16.63
CA VAL A 62 -16.16 8.63 -17.14
C VAL A 62 -15.81 9.49 -15.93
N ILE A 63 -14.62 10.04 -15.90
CA ILE A 63 -14.17 10.91 -14.81
C ILE A 63 -14.67 12.33 -15.01
N LEU A 64 -15.35 12.87 -13.99
CA LEU A 64 -15.85 14.24 -13.97
C LEU A 64 -14.91 15.16 -13.17
N LYS A 65 -14.24 14.61 -12.16
CA LYS A 65 -13.33 15.35 -11.26
C LYS A 65 -12.27 14.41 -10.70
N GLY A 66 -11.07 14.94 -10.44
CA GLY A 66 -10.02 14.24 -9.72
C GLY A 66 -9.16 13.31 -10.60
N LYS A 67 -8.61 12.28 -9.99
CA LYS A 67 -7.66 11.37 -10.62
C LYS A 67 -7.80 9.96 -10.08
N VAL A 68 -8.00 9.00 -10.98
CA VAL A 68 -8.17 7.57 -10.63
C VAL A 68 -7.27 6.73 -11.53
N ARG A 69 -6.54 5.79 -10.93
CA ARG A 69 -5.89 4.72 -11.67
C ARG A 69 -6.87 3.58 -11.84
N VAL A 70 -7.07 3.14 -13.07
CA VAL A 70 -7.84 1.96 -13.42
C VAL A 70 -6.87 0.90 -13.93
N SER A 71 -6.90 -0.28 -13.33
CA SER A 71 -6.04 -1.40 -13.71
C SER A 71 -6.89 -2.61 -14.06
N THR A 72 -6.49 -3.33 -15.11
CA THR A 72 -7.01 -4.66 -15.43
C THR A 72 -5.99 -5.72 -15.09
N TYR A 73 -6.46 -6.94 -14.82
CA TYR A 73 -5.62 -8.03 -14.34
C TYR A 73 -5.89 -9.31 -15.13
N ASN A 74 -4.89 -10.17 -15.20
CA ASN A 74 -5.07 -11.54 -15.68
C ASN A 74 -5.57 -12.46 -14.54
N ASP A 75 -5.90 -13.71 -14.86
CA ASP A 75 -6.41 -14.69 -13.87
C ASP A 75 -5.38 -15.04 -12.77
N GLN A 76 -4.12 -14.71 -12.96
CA GLN A 76 -3.04 -14.88 -11.98
C GLN A 76 -2.90 -13.68 -11.03
N GLY A 77 -3.72 -12.63 -11.21
CA GLY A 77 -3.66 -11.41 -10.41
C GLY A 77 -2.53 -10.44 -10.80
N GLU A 78 -1.93 -10.64 -11.98
CA GLU A 78 -0.91 -9.74 -12.51
C GLU A 78 -1.57 -8.61 -13.30
N VAL A 79 -1.02 -7.40 -13.22
CA VAL A 79 -1.53 -6.25 -13.98
C VAL A 79 -1.34 -6.49 -15.47
N ALA A 80 -2.45 -6.58 -16.20
CA ALA A 80 -2.45 -6.72 -17.64
C ALA A 80 -2.36 -5.37 -18.36
N ALA A 81 -3.08 -4.36 -17.83
CA ALA A 81 -3.00 -2.98 -18.31
C ALA A 81 -3.36 -2.02 -17.18
N SER A 82 -2.83 -0.80 -17.24
CA SER A 82 -3.16 0.25 -16.29
C SER A 82 -3.15 1.61 -16.98
N CYS A 83 -4.11 2.46 -16.61
CA CYS A 83 -4.13 3.84 -17.06
C CYS A 83 -4.61 4.76 -15.93
N VAL A 84 -4.22 6.01 -15.98
CA VAL A 84 -4.74 7.06 -15.11
C VAL A 84 -5.74 7.89 -15.88
N ILE A 85 -6.98 7.96 -15.39
CA ILE A 85 -8.02 8.83 -15.91
C ILE A 85 -8.10 10.12 -15.11
N SER A 86 -8.11 11.26 -15.77
CA SER A 86 -8.24 12.58 -15.18
C SER A 86 -8.64 13.59 -16.26
N PRO A 87 -9.54 14.55 -15.96
CA PRO A 87 -9.84 15.64 -16.91
C PRO A 87 -8.58 16.44 -17.29
N GLU A 88 -7.64 16.58 -16.36
CA GLU A 88 -6.39 17.34 -16.57
C GLU A 88 -5.42 16.63 -17.54
N SER A 89 -5.42 15.29 -17.56
CA SER A 89 -4.56 14.50 -18.46
C SER A 89 -5.15 14.31 -19.85
N GLY A 90 -6.40 14.70 -20.06
CA GLY A 90 -7.12 14.46 -21.31
C GLY A 90 -7.60 13.02 -21.51
N THR A 91 -7.43 12.16 -20.50
CA THR A 91 -7.96 10.79 -20.49
C THR A 91 -9.22 10.78 -19.65
N TYR A 92 -10.37 10.78 -20.28
CA TYR A 92 -11.65 11.06 -19.62
C TYR A 92 -12.37 9.83 -19.10
N GLY A 93 -11.95 8.64 -19.46
CA GLY A 93 -12.63 7.43 -19.01
C GLY A 93 -12.08 6.15 -19.62
N VAL A 94 -12.68 5.04 -19.23
CA VAL A 94 -12.38 3.69 -19.72
C VAL A 94 -13.68 2.93 -19.91
N ASP A 95 -13.67 2.00 -20.83
CA ASP A 95 -14.70 0.98 -21.02
C ASP A 95 -14.08 -0.38 -20.75
N ILE A 96 -14.65 -1.12 -19.79
CA ILE A 96 -14.13 -2.39 -19.33
C ILE A 96 -15.10 -3.48 -19.79
N PRO A 97 -14.67 -4.38 -20.69
CA PRO A 97 -15.49 -5.49 -21.15
C PRO A 97 -15.81 -6.46 -20.00
N LYS A 98 -16.94 -7.16 -20.16
CA LYS A 98 -17.28 -8.29 -19.28
C LYS A 98 -16.14 -9.30 -19.17
N ASN A 99 -16.09 -10.02 -18.06
CA ASN A 99 -15.06 -11.01 -17.71
C ASN A 99 -13.63 -10.45 -17.60
N VAL A 100 -13.44 -9.14 -17.57
CA VAL A 100 -12.14 -8.53 -17.32
C VAL A 100 -12.00 -8.17 -15.85
N TRP A 101 -11.05 -8.80 -15.18
CA TRP A 101 -10.67 -8.43 -13.82
C TRP A 101 -10.17 -7.00 -13.78
N HIS A 102 -10.74 -6.17 -12.90
CA HIS A 102 -10.36 -4.77 -12.81
C HIS A 102 -10.49 -4.22 -11.38
N GLY A 103 -9.80 -3.13 -11.14
CA GLY A 103 -9.84 -2.40 -9.88
C GLY A 103 -9.54 -0.93 -10.09
N LEU A 104 -9.95 -0.12 -9.13
CA LEU A 104 -9.78 1.34 -9.12
C LEU A 104 -8.98 1.75 -7.89
N GLU A 105 -7.99 2.60 -8.11
CA GLU A 105 -7.24 3.29 -7.06
C GLU A 105 -7.51 4.78 -7.14
N CYS A 106 -8.07 5.34 -6.08
CA CYS A 106 -8.35 6.76 -5.97
C CYS A 106 -7.07 7.52 -5.60
N LEU A 107 -6.50 8.27 -6.54
CA LEU A 107 -5.28 9.05 -6.34
C LEU A 107 -5.54 10.44 -5.78
N GLU A 108 -6.71 11.02 -6.09
CA GLU A 108 -7.20 12.30 -5.59
C GLU A 108 -8.71 12.20 -5.36
N GLU A 109 -9.31 13.08 -4.56
CA GLU A 109 -10.78 13.17 -4.42
C GLU A 109 -11.44 13.15 -5.80
N SER A 110 -12.20 12.12 -6.11
CA SER A 110 -12.65 11.85 -7.47
C SER A 110 -14.14 11.60 -7.58
N VAL A 111 -14.69 11.96 -8.74
CA VAL A 111 -16.08 11.69 -9.09
C VAL A 111 -16.12 11.05 -10.46
N LEU A 112 -16.64 9.84 -10.50
CA LEU A 112 -16.87 9.08 -11.73
C LEU A 112 -18.37 9.04 -12.05
N LEU A 113 -18.72 9.11 -13.33
CA LEU A 113 -19.99 8.60 -13.83
C LEU A 113 -19.77 7.14 -14.24
N GLU A 114 -20.43 6.24 -13.55
CA GLU A 114 -20.37 4.80 -13.82
C GLU A 114 -21.65 4.36 -14.50
N CYS A 115 -21.52 3.62 -15.58
CA CYS A 115 -22.61 3.04 -16.35
C CYS A 115 -22.38 1.55 -16.58
N LYS A 116 -23.39 0.73 -16.24
CA LYS A 116 -23.37 -0.70 -16.52
C LYS A 116 -24.77 -1.26 -16.73
N ALA A 117 -24.85 -2.43 -17.34
CA ALA A 117 -26.13 -3.13 -17.47
C ALA A 117 -26.68 -3.54 -16.10
N GLY A 118 -27.99 -3.51 -15.96
CA GLY A 118 -28.75 -4.09 -14.85
C GLY A 118 -29.48 -5.38 -15.29
N PRO A 119 -30.22 -6.02 -14.40
CA PRO A 119 -30.46 -5.65 -13.00
C PRO A 119 -29.24 -5.84 -12.09
N PHE A 120 -29.30 -5.29 -10.87
CA PHE A 120 -28.33 -5.64 -9.83
C PHE A 120 -28.66 -7.04 -9.30
N VAL A 121 -27.67 -7.92 -9.29
CA VAL A 121 -27.77 -9.24 -8.68
C VAL A 121 -26.82 -9.27 -7.48
N GLU A 122 -27.33 -9.58 -6.31
CA GLU A 122 -26.50 -9.76 -5.12
C GLU A 122 -25.58 -10.98 -5.35
N HIS A 123 -24.31 -10.82 -5.15
CA HIS A 123 -23.26 -11.83 -5.48
C HIS A 123 -22.85 -11.93 -6.97
N GLU A 124 -23.11 -10.91 -7.77
CA GLU A 124 -22.76 -10.84 -9.18
C GLU A 124 -21.24 -10.78 -9.45
N VAL A 125 -20.46 -10.65 -8.41
CA VAL A 125 -19.00 -10.65 -8.47
C VAL A 125 -18.53 -12.10 -8.35
N ASP A 126 -18.23 -12.73 -9.48
CA ASP A 126 -17.58 -14.04 -9.48
C ASP A 126 -16.14 -13.91 -8.99
N GLY A 127 -15.99 -14.07 -7.68
CA GLY A 127 -14.71 -14.10 -7.01
C GLY A 127 -14.08 -12.71 -6.81
N ILE A 128 -13.31 -12.59 -5.77
CA ILE A 128 -12.32 -11.54 -5.62
C ILE A 128 -11.01 -12.13 -6.11
N LEU A 129 -10.48 -11.60 -7.20
CA LEU A 129 -9.15 -11.97 -7.63
C LEU A 129 -8.18 -11.61 -6.51
N GLU A 130 -7.52 -12.59 -5.93
CA GLU A 130 -6.37 -12.30 -5.09
C GLU A 130 -5.28 -11.73 -6.00
N ILE A 131 -5.17 -10.39 -6.01
CA ILE A 131 -4.00 -9.75 -6.61
C ILE A 131 -2.80 -10.44 -5.99
N LYS A 132 -1.84 -10.88 -6.81
CA LYS A 132 -0.55 -11.31 -6.29
C LYS A 132 -0.10 -10.23 -5.31
N LYS A 133 -0.30 -10.50 -4.03
CA LYS A 133 0.09 -9.58 -2.95
C LYS A 133 1.55 -9.30 -3.19
N GLY A 134 1.91 -8.03 -3.26
CA GLY A 134 3.30 -7.65 -3.37
C GLY A 134 4.13 -8.44 -2.36
N LYS A 135 5.37 -8.71 -2.67
CA LYS A 135 6.27 -9.37 -1.73
C LYS A 135 6.47 -8.51 -0.51
N ASP A 136 6.73 -9.16 0.60
CA ASP A 136 6.93 -8.52 1.89
C ASP A 136 8.37 -8.71 2.35
N ILE A 137 8.98 -7.64 2.87
CA ILE A 137 10.28 -7.68 3.55
C ILE A 137 10.21 -6.78 4.80
N TYR A 138 10.91 -7.15 5.85
CA TYR A 138 10.92 -6.43 7.12
C TYR A 138 12.33 -5.94 7.41
N LEU A 139 12.49 -4.62 7.54
CA LEU A 139 13.79 -3.97 7.60
C LEU A 139 13.92 -3.16 8.90
N ALA A 140 14.87 -3.55 9.73
CA ALA A 140 15.23 -2.85 10.95
C ALA A 140 16.46 -1.99 10.69
N GLY A 141 16.31 -0.68 10.62
CA GLY A 141 17.35 0.27 10.27
C GLY A 141 17.60 1.36 11.34
N GLY A 142 17.46 1.02 12.61
CA GLY A 142 17.45 2.00 13.70
C GLY A 142 16.04 2.56 13.89
N CYS A 143 15.89 3.87 14.07
CA CYS A 143 14.58 4.49 14.19
C CYS A 143 13.72 4.20 12.95
N PHE A 144 12.55 3.61 13.16
CA PHE A 144 11.67 3.19 12.08
C PHE A 144 11.01 4.36 11.31
N TRP A 145 10.94 5.58 11.87
CA TRP A 145 10.37 6.74 11.18
C TRP A 145 11.17 7.14 9.94
N GLY A 146 12.51 7.22 10.08
CA GLY A 146 13.39 7.56 8.96
C GLY A 146 13.44 6.43 7.92
N THR A 147 13.49 5.20 8.39
CA THR A 147 13.48 4.02 7.53
C THR A 147 12.17 3.93 6.74
N GLU A 148 11.01 4.13 7.36
CA GLU A 148 9.72 4.17 6.67
C GLU A 148 9.68 5.27 5.62
N HIS A 149 10.07 6.49 5.99
CA HIS A 149 10.05 7.63 5.09
C HIS A 149 10.92 7.41 3.83
N LEU A 150 12.07 6.75 3.98
CA LEU A 150 12.91 6.38 2.85
C LEU A 150 12.18 5.41 1.90
N PHE A 151 11.64 4.31 2.44
CA PHE A 151 11.06 3.26 1.60
C PHE A 151 9.77 3.69 0.92
N LYS A 152 8.95 4.51 1.54
CA LYS A 152 7.73 5.07 0.93
C LYS A 152 7.98 5.86 -0.36
N GLN A 153 9.16 6.44 -0.53
CA GLN A 153 9.51 7.23 -1.71
C GLN A 153 9.96 6.37 -2.90
N ILE A 154 10.17 5.07 -2.70
CA ILE A 154 10.66 4.16 -3.74
C ILE A 154 9.49 3.72 -4.61
N GLU A 155 9.57 4.01 -5.91
CA GLU A 155 8.59 3.51 -6.89
C GLU A 155 8.57 1.99 -6.86
N GLY A 156 7.36 1.42 -6.78
CA GLY A 156 7.17 -0.03 -6.62
C GLY A 156 6.98 -0.48 -5.17
N VAL A 157 7.25 0.35 -4.18
CA VAL A 157 6.77 0.13 -2.81
C VAL A 157 5.29 0.48 -2.74
N VAL A 158 4.47 -0.48 -2.35
CA VAL A 158 2.98 -0.39 -2.40
C VAL A 158 2.42 0.05 -1.06
N ALA A 159 3.07 -0.36 0.04
CA ALA A 159 2.69 0.01 1.39
C ALA A 159 3.88 -0.15 2.35
N THR A 160 3.87 0.66 3.41
CA THR A 160 4.76 0.51 4.55
C THR A 160 3.95 0.51 5.84
N SER A 161 4.49 -0.08 6.87
CA SER A 161 4.03 0.11 8.25
C SER A 161 5.18 -0.04 9.21
N VAL A 162 5.17 0.70 10.31
CA VAL A 162 6.18 0.59 11.36
C VAL A 162 5.69 -0.29 12.51
N GLY A 163 6.59 -1.03 13.10
CA GLY A 163 6.26 -1.96 14.17
C GLY A 163 7.49 -2.58 14.84
N PHE A 164 7.27 -3.71 15.47
CA PHE A 164 8.25 -4.41 16.30
C PHE A 164 8.35 -5.87 15.86
N ALA A 165 9.58 -6.32 15.54
CA ALA A 165 9.85 -7.66 15.04
C ALA A 165 10.68 -8.49 16.02
N ASN A 166 10.51 -9.81 15.93
CA ASN A 166 11.36 -10.85 16.53
C ASN A 166 11.62 -10.69 18.02
N GLY A 167 10.62 -10.30 18.78
CA GLY A 167 10.65 -10.29 20.24
C GLY A 167 9.93 -11.49 20.85
N HIS A 168 9.85 -11.54 22.19
CA HIS A 168 9.38 -12.70 22.93
C HIS A 168 8.14 -12.44 23.80
N THR A 169 7.55 -11.25 23.73
CA THR A 169 6.29 -10.90 24.39
C THR A 169 5.15 -10.78 23.40
N ALA A 170 3.91 -10.95 23.84
CA ALA A 170 2.73 -10.80 22.97
C ALA A 170 2.22 -9.35 23.01
N ASN A 171 1.85 -8.82 21.83
CA ASN A 171 1.26 -7.47 21.68
C ASN A 171 1.99 -6.36 22.45
N PRO A 172 3.30 -6.14 22.20
CA PRO A 172 4.07 -5.16 22.94
C PRO A 172 3.60 -3.74 22.60
N THR A 173 3.59 -2.86 23.59
CA THR A 173 3.48 -1.43 23.38
C THR A 173 4.86 -0.82 23.11
N TYR A 174 4.91 0.37 22.48
CA TYR A 174 6.18 1.11 22.31
C TYR A 174 6.93 1.31 23.63
N LYS A 175 6.20 1.62 24.72
CA LYS A 175 6.82 1.81 26.05
C LYS A 175 7.52 0.56 26.56
N GLU A 176 6.97 -0.61 26.33
CA GLU A 176 7.57 -1.88 26.72
C GLU A 176 8.81 -2.18 25.87
N VAL A 177 8.74 -1.98 24.54
CA VAL A 177 9.89 -2.15 23.64
C VAL A 177 11.01 -1.19 24.01
N TYR A 178 10.68 0.05 24.41
CA TYR A 178 11.65 1.06 24.83
C TYR A 178 12.48 0.65 26.05
N THR A 179 12.05 -0.33 26.82
CA THR A 179 12.81 -0.84 27.98
C THR A 179 13.97 -1.76 27.60
N ASP A 180 14.10 -2.15 26.33
CA ASP A 180 15.06 -3.14 25.81
C ASP A 180 14.96 -4.54 26.47
N THR A 181 13.84 -4.85 27.13
CA THR A 181 13.63 -6.14 27.82
C THR A 181 12.75 -7.10 27.06
N THR A 182 12.10 -6.67 26.00
CA THR A 182 11.16 -7.48 25.20
C THR A 182 11.81 -8.25 24.05
N GLY A 183 13.07 -7.91 23.73
CA GLY A 183 13.79 -8.49 22.59
C GLY A 183 13.35 -7.97 21.23
N TYR A 184 12.33 -7.11 21.17
CA TYR A 184 11.87 -6.53 19.91
C TYR A 184 12.83 -5.51 19.34
N VAL A 185 12.75 -5.37 18.00
CA VAL A 185 13.46 -4.34 17.25
C VAL A 185 12.48 -3.48 16.47
N GLU A 186 12.73 -2.18 16.41
CA GLU A 186 12.01 -1.25 15.55
C GLU A 186 12.19 -1.64 14.09
N THR A 187 11.10 -1.92 13.40
CA THR A 187 11.12 -2.54 12.08
C THR A 187 10.08 -1.91 11.18
N VAL A 188 10.46 -1.68 9.93
CA VAL A 188 9.55 -1.29 8.85
C VAL A 188 9.15 -2.52 8.06
N HIS A 189 7.88 -2.81 7.99
CA HIS A 189 7.31 -3.72 7.02
C HIS A 189 7.21 -2.99 5.68
N VAL A 190 7.84 -3.52 4.66
CA VAL A 190 7.82 -2.99 3.28
C VAL A 190 7.14 -3.99 2.38
N LYS A 191 5.99 -3.60 1.85
CA LYS A 191 5.28 -4.32 0.82
C LYS A 191 5.62 -3.72 -0.53
N TYR A 192 6.11 -4.52 -1.48
CA TYR A 192 6.57 -4.03 -2.77
C TYR A 192 6.12 -4.89 -3.93
N ASN A 193 5.93 -4.26 -5.10
CA ASN A 193 5.65 -4.96 -6.35
C ASN A 193 6.98 -5.40 -6.99
N PRO A 194 7.29 -6.72 -7.03
CA PRO A 194 8.54 -7.22 -7.58
C PRO A 194 8.71 -6.99 -9.08
N ASP A 195 7.64 -6.69 -9.80
CA ASP A 195 7.69 -6.36 -11.23
C ASP A 195 8.14 -4.90 -11.49
N VAL A 196 8.10 -4.06 -10.45
CA VAL A 196 8.51 -2.64 -10.52
C VAL A 196 9.83 -2.41 -9.80
N VAL A 197 10.00 -2.99 -8.61
CA VAL A 197 11.22 -2.85 -7.81
C VAL A 197 11.69 -4.20 -7.30
N SER A 198 12.98 -4.51 -7.46
CA SER A 198 13.54 -5.78 -7.00
C SER A 198 13.89 -5.73 -5.51
N LEU A 199 13.83 -6.89 -4.83
CA LEU A 199 14.36 -7.04 -3.46
C LEU A 199 15.82 -6.60 -3.36
N GLU A 200 16.63 -6.94 -4.35
CA GLU A 200 18.04 -6.54 -4.41
C GLU A 200 18.20 -5.02 -4.33
N PHE A 201 17.38 -4.26 -5.08
CA PHE A 201 17.41 -2.80 -5.03
C PHE A 201 17.01 -2.28 -3.64
N LEU A 202 15.93 -2.81 -3.06
CA LEU A 202 15.47 -2.40 -1.72
C LEU A 202 16.55 -2.65 -0.66
N LEU A 203 17.22 -3.80 -0.70
CA LEU A 203 18.31 -4.10 0.22
C LEU A 203 19.52 -3.19 0.04
N ARG A 204 19.85 -2.82 -1.19
CA ARG A 204 20.93 -1.85 -1.47
C ARG A 204 20.59 -0.46 -0.94
N MET A 205 19.33 -0.05 -1.02
CA MET A 205 18.86 1.21 -0.43
C MET A 205 18.90 1.14 1.11
N PHE A 206 18.52 -0.01 1.69
CA PHE A 206 18.62 -0.24 3.11
C PHE A 206 20.07 -0.06 3.63
N PHE A 207 21.04 -0.72 3.00
CA PHE A 207 22.46 -0.61 3.39
C PHE A 207 23.04 0.80 3.19
N LYS A 208 22.47 1.62 2.32
CA LYS A 208 22.86 3.05 2.18
C LYS A 208 22.33 3.92 3.29
N ALA A 209 21.24 3.52 3.92
CA ALA A 209 20.56 4.30 4.95
C ALA A 209 21.09 4.06 6.37
N ILE A 210 21.86 2.98 6.57
CA ILE A 210 22.35 2.56 7.89
C ILE A 210 23.87 2.57 7.97
N ASP A 211 24.41 2.58 9.19
CA ASP A 211 25.76 2.10 9.46
C ASP A 211 25.69 0.57 9.76
N PRO A 212 26.06 -0.29 8.79
CA PRO A 212 25.87 -1.71 8.94
C PRO A 212 26.88 -2.38 9.90
N THR A 213 27.87 -1.65 10.38
CA THR A 213 28.87 -2.14 11.36
C THR A 213 28.50 -1.80 12.80
N SER A 214 27.52 -0.89 12.97
CA SER A 214 27.12 -0.42 14.29
C SER A 214 26.20 -1.42 15.00
N LEU A 215 26.65 -1.93 16.15
CA LEU A 215 25.88 -2.87 16.95
C LEU A 215 24.96 -2.13 17.92
N ASN A 216 23.65 -2.45 17.88
CA ASN A 216 22.62 -1.90 18.77
C ASN A 216 22.56 -0.36 18.79
N LYS A 217 22.91 0.28 17.68
CA LYS A 217 22.96 1.74 17.58
C LYS A 217 22.86 2.19 16.13
N GLN A 218 22.10 3.27 15.87
CA GLN A 218 22.12 3.99 14.60
C GLN A 218 22.05 5.49 14.89
N GLY A 219 23.05 6.24 14.38
CA GLY A 219 23.16 7.67 14.69
C GLY A 219 23.24 7.94 16.19
N HIS A 220 22.27 8.67 16.72
CA HIS A 220 22.15 8.98 18.15
C HIS A 220 21.28 8.00 18.94
N ASP A 221 20.56 7.12 18.25
CA ASP A 221 19.66 6.15 18.87
C ASP A 221 20.44 4.92 19.32
N GLU A 222 20.43 4.64 20.62
CA GLU A 222 21.19 3.57 21.25
C GLU A 222 20.25 2.65 22.05
N GLY A 223 20.43 1.34 21.90
CA GLY A 223 19.65 0.29 22.54
C GLY A 223 19.42 -0.89 21.60
N THR A 224 19.09 -2.06 22.16
CA THR A 224 18.87 -3.29 21.38
C THR A 224 17.70 -3.18 20.41
N ARG A 225 16.73 -2.30 20.70
CA ARG A 225 15.60 -1.99 19.81
C ARG A 225 15.99 -1.29 18.52
N TYR A 226 17.19 -0.69 18.46
CA TYR A 226 17.73 0.00 17.28
C TYR A 226 18.79 -0.81 16.52
N ARG A 227 18.91 -2.11 16.86
CA ARG A 227 19.80 -3.00 16.07
C ARG A 227 19.30 -3.12 14.62
N THR A 228 20.20 -3.42 13.73
CA THR A 228 19.87 -3.54 12.31
C THR A 228 19.60 -4.99 11.91
N GLY A 229 18.64 -5.18 10.99
CA GLY A 229 18.25 -6.50 10.56
C GLY A 229 17.41 -6.53 9.28
N ILE A 230 17.49 -7.66 8.59
CA ILE A 230 16.70 -8.04 7.43
C ILE A 230 15.94 -9.30 7.84
N TYR A 231 14.59 -9.19 7.95
CA TYR A 231 13.74 -10.31 8.35
C TYR A 231 12.85 -10.71 7.18
N TYR A 232 12.92 -11.97 6.78
CA TYR A 232 12.23 -12.51 5.61
C TYR A 232 11.13 -13.50 6.00
N THR A 233 10.07 -13.52 5.22
CA THR A 233 8.94 -14.46 5.36
C THR A 233 9.02 -15.60 4.36
N ASN A 234 9.76 -15.42 3.25
CA ASN A 234 9.96 -16.42 2.22
C ASN A 234 11.44 -16.82 2.13
N ALA A 235 11.72 -18.11 2.30
CA ALA A 235 13.08 -18.64 2.18
C ALA A 235 13.70 -18.46 0.78
N GLU A 236 12.88 -18.28 -0.25
CA GLU A 236 13.35 -17.99 -1.62
C GLU A 236 14.08 -16.63 -1.73
N ASP A 237 13.85 -15.71 -0.79
CA ASP A 237 14.51 -14.42 -0.76
C ASP A 237 15.94 -14.50 -0.18
N LEU A 238 16.27 -15.56 0.55
CA LEU A 238 17.56 -15.73 1.22
C LEU A 238 18.77 -15.66 0.27
N PRO A 239 18.77 -16.27 -0.93
CA PRO A 239 19.89 -16.14 -1.87
C PRO A 239 20.16 -14.69 -2.29
N ILE A 240 19.13 -13.86 -2.43
CA ILE A 240 19.25 -12.44 -2.77
C ILE A 240 19.83 -11.67 -1.58
N ILE A 241 19.32 -11.94 -0.37
CA ILE A 241 19.80 -11.33 0.88
C ILE A 241 21.29 -11.65 1.07
N GLU A 242 21.68 -12.91 0.94
CA GLU A 242 23.08 -13.35 1.09
C GLU A 242 24.00 -12.73 0.04
N LYS A 243 23.55 -12.64 -1.20
CA LYS A 243 24.31 -11.97 -2.28
C LYS A 243 24.60 -10.51 -1.90
N VAL A 244 23.54 -9.73 -1.59
CA VAL A 244 23.70 -8.30 -1.28
C VAL A 244 24.54 -8.11 -0.02
N PHE A 245 24.30 -8.90 1.02
CA PHE A 245 25.08 -8.86 2.25
C PHE A 245 26.57 -9.14 2.01
N SER A 246 26.89 -10.16 1.21
CA SER A 246 28.28 -10.52 0.90
C SER A 246 28.98 -9.45 0.06
N GLU A 247 28.28 -8.78 -0.82
CA GLU A 247 28.80 -7.65 -1.59
C GLU A 247 29.03 -6.43 -0.68
N GLU A 248 28.10 -6.16 0.25
CA GLU A 248 28.23 -5.07 1.19
C GLU A 248 29.41 -5.29 2.17
N GLN A 249 29.54 -6.51 2.70
CA GLN A 249 30.66 -6.88 3.60
C GLN A 249 32.04 -6.55 3.02
N LYS A 250 32.21 -6.64 1.71
CA LYS A 250 33.50 -6.34 1.05
C LYS A 250 33.92 -4.87 1.17
N LYS A 251 32.99 -3.98 1.54
CA LYS A 251 33.28 -2.54 1.69
C LYS A 251 33.82 -2.21 3.08
N TYR A 252 33.70 -3.12 4.04
CA TYR A 252 34.06 -2.93 5.43
C TYR A 252 35.08 -3.97 5.89
N GLN A 253 36.03 -3.55 6.74
CA GLN A 253 36.99 -4.45 7.35
C GLN A 253 36.39 -5.22 8.54
N GLU A 254 35.45 -4.58 9.25
CA GLU A 254 34.73 -5.14 10.39
C GLU A 254 33.56 -5.98 9.89
N PRO A 255 33.16 -7.01 10.65
CA PRO A 255 31.94 -7.76 10.34
C PRO A 255 30.70 -6.85 10.36
N LEU A 256 29.77 -7.06 9.43
CA LEU A 256 28.49 -6.38 9.48
C LEU A 256 27.68 -6.87 10.68
N ALA A 257 27.08 -5.94 11.43
CA ALA A 257 26.25 -6.22 12.59
C ALA A 257 24.77 -6.44 12.24
N VAL A 258 24.44 -6.51 10.95
CA VAL A 258 23.07 -6.66 10.46
C VAL A 258 22.60 -8.10 10.60
N GLU A 259 21.49 -8.32 11.31
CA GLU A 259 20.84 -9.63 11.43
C GLU A 259 20.22 -10.06 10.09
N LYS A 260 20.23 -11.36 9.78
CA LYS A 260 19.55 -11.98 8.64
C LYS A 260 18.80 -13.19 9.14
N LEU A 261 17.53 -12.99 9.50
CA LEU A 261 16.74 -14.00 10.20
C LEU A 261 15.36 -14.17 9.55
N PRO A 262 14.73 -15.34 9.69
CA PRO A 262 13.30 -15.45 9.43
C PRO A 262 12.52 -14.47 10.33
N LEU A 263 11.42 -13.96 9.81
CA LEU A 263 10.46 -13.23 10.64
C LEU A 263 9.69 -14.24 11.50
N GLU A 264 9.85 -14.17 12.82
CA GLU A 264 9.12 -15.03 13.77
C GLU A 264 7.78 -14.40 14.17
N ASN A 265 7.79 -13.09 14.40
CA ASN A 265 6.58 -12.32 14.71
C ASN A 265 6.77 -10.84 14.37
N TYR A 266 5.66 -10.15 14.15
CA TYR A 266 5.61 -8.71 13.92
C TYR A 266 4.32 -8.16 14.51
N TYR A 267 4.44 -7.06 15.25
CA TYR A 267 3.32 -6.30 15.79
C TYR A 267 3.43 -4.85 15.33
N SER A 268 2.37 -4.34 14.71
CA SER A 268 2.32 -2.92 14.33
C SER A 268 2.45 -2.03 15.54
N ALA A 269 3.26 -0.97 15.43
CA ALA A 269 3.31 0.09 16.42
C ALA A 269 1.99 0.88 16.42
N GLU A 270 1.78 1.64 17.48
CA GLU A 270 0.60 2.47 17.66
C GLU A 270 0.44 3.47 16.52
N GLU A 271 -0.79 3.86 16.19
CA GLU A 271 -1.14 4.68 15.02
C GLU A 271 -0.37 6.02 14.94
N TYR A 272 0.00 6.60 16.06
CA TYR A 272 0.76 7.86 16.08
C TYR A 272 2.20 7.71 15.59
N HIS A 273 2.73 6.49 15.44
CA HIS A 273 4.02 6.21 14.85
C HIS A 273 3.96 6.00 13.34
N GLN A 274 2.80 5.60 12.81
CA GLN A 274 2.63 5.36 11.38
C GLN A 274 2.70 6.68 10.61
N ASP A 275 3.46 6.72 9.52
CA ASP A 275 3.63 7.92 8.68
C ASP A 275 4.13 9.15 9.47
N TYR A 276 4.95 8.92 10.49
CA TYR A 276 5.29 9.97 11.46
C TYR A 276 5.92 11.22 10.81
N LEU A 277 6.89 11.04 9.89
CA LEU A 277 7.55 12.17 9.23
C LEU A 277 6.67 12.86 8.20
N ASP A 278 5.69 12.17 7.62
CA ASP A 278 4.71 12.81 6.74
C ASP A 278 3.73 13.68 7.55
N LYS A 279 3.30 13.18 8.72
CA LYS A 279 2.47 13.92 9.67
C LYS A 279 3.24 15.04 10.40
N ASN A 280 4.56 14.90 10.53
CA ASN A 280 5.45 15.81 11.26
C ASN A 280 6.72 16.14 10.44
N PRO A 281 6.64 17.00 9.40
CA PRO A 281 7.77 17.27 8.49
C PRO A 281 9.02 17.85 9.15
N THR A 282 8.91 18.39 10.37
CA THR A 282 10.03 18.89 11.19
C THR A 282 10.40 17.91 12.30
N GLY A 283 9.85 16.71 12.26
CA GLY A 283 10.14 15.65 13.22
C GLY A 283 11.60 15.23 13.21
N TYR A 284 12.04 14.67 14.33
CA TYR A 284 13.40 14.14 14.43
C TYR A 284 13.57 12.93 13.49
N CYS A 285 14.66 12.98 12.73
CA CYS A 285 15.21 11.86 11.98
C CYS A 285 16.73 11.98 12.05
N HIS A 286 17.42 10.88 12.36
CA HIS A 286 18.90 10.85 12.35
C HIS A 286 19.46 10.63 10.95
#